data_5d1466bf97d41cdc717327ca9397814c
#
_entry.id   5d1466bf97d41cdc717327ca9397814c
#
_cell.length_a   1.000
_cell.length_b   1.000
_cell.length_c   1.000
_cell.angle_alpha   90.00
_cell.angle_beta   90.00
_cell.angle_gamma   90.00
#
_symmetry.space_group_name_H-M   'P 1'
#
loop_
_entity.id
_entity.type
_entity.pdbx_description
1 polymer ?
#
loop_
_entity_poly.entity_id
_entity_poly.type
_entity_poly.pdbx_seq_one_letter_code
_entity_poly.pdbx_strand_id
1 'polypeptide(L)'
;MKGTYIYKQNGIEIGRSENVITTDGKKSILQYLAGTNPDWASHMVIGSINTAATTSDKTLYYEVARSPINLKSFSSTSPNLIVKSTFEPYFAANIYEVGIYPASNSATFGVRNDLIINDFSLQSAWTDSGSAITGQWTEYLAQSPTSPRIGMYSLTVPSNKTYTNSSTYFDLRSYTTVDTLDLLLGPITTTSDPKNFTVKFTNSAGDYASLVYSLSANVNWQVKSLALTSDILNLKSISQIDITTASGLTVKIDAMKINIAAEVDETNSLVSRSIPTTPIAKIYGAPLEIEYYLDLQ
;
A
#
# COMPACT_ATOMS: atom_id res chain seq x y z
N MET A 1 -3.99 28.17 -1.76
CA MET A 1 -4.70 26.91 -2.06
C MET A 1 -4.37 25.91 -0.97
N LYS A 2 -5.36 25.47 -0.22
CA LYS A 2 -5.25 24.52 0.89
C LYS A 2 -6.29 23.43 0.72
N GLY A 3 -6.05 22.26 1.31
CA GLY A 3 -7.03 21.19 1.30
C GLY A 3 -7.07 20.45 2.63
N THR A 4 -8.25 19.93 2.95
CA THR A 4 -8.51 19.18 4.16
C THR A 4 -9.22 17.88 3.81
N TYR A 5 -8.71 16.77 4.31
CA TYR A 5 -9.38 15.47 4.27
C TYR A 5 -10.21 15.28 5.54
N ILE A 6 -11.43 14.80 5.38
CA ILE A 6 -12.33 14.40 6.47
C ILE A 6 -12.64 12.91 6.28
N TYR A 7 -12.44 12.14 7.33
CA TYR A 7 -12.65 10.69 7.34
C TYR A 7 -13.93 10.37 8.10
N LYS A 8 -14.80 9.56 7.50
CA LYS A 8 -16.08 9.16 8.10
C LYS A 8 -16.28 7.65 8.04
N GLN A 9 -16.81 7.08 9.10
CA GLN A 9 -17.32 5.70 9.11
C GLN A 9 -18.77 5.72 9.59
N ASN A 10 -19.65 5.03 8.86
CA ASN A 10 -21.08 5.02 9.14
C ASN A 10 -21.67 6.45 9.29
N GLY A 11 -21.18 7.38 8.49
CA GLY A 11 -21.61 8.78 8.51
C GLY A 11 -21.02 9.65 9.65
N ILE A 12 -20.25 9.05 10.57
CA ILE A 12 -19.64 9.76 11.69
C ILE A 12 -18.20 10.11 11.33
N GLU A 13 -17.82 11.40 11.55
CA GLU A 13 -16.44 11.84 11.41
C GLU A 13 -15.56 11.17 12.46
N ILE A 14 -14.50 10.51 12.01
CA ILE A 14 -13.51 9.81 12.84
C ILE A 14 -12.14 10.47 12.81
N GLY A 15 -11.96 11.50 11.99
CA GLY A 15 -10.70 12.26 11.92
C GLY A 15 -10.66 13.23 10.76
N ARG A 16 -9.63 14.07 10.77
CA ARG A 16 -9.30 15.00 9.68
C ARG A 16 -7.81 15.24 9.58
N SER A 17 -7.35 15.65 8.40
CA SER A 17 -5.95 16.02 8.19
C SER A 17 -5.80 17.09 7.11
N GLU A 18 -4.82 17.96 7.29
CA GLU A 18 -4.39 18.91 6.28
C GLU A 18 -3.54 18.22 5.21
N ASN A 19 -3.50 18.77 4.00
CA ASN A 19 -2.73 18.20 2.91
C ASN A 19 -1.56 19.08 2.46
N VAL A 20 -0.66 18.46 1.71
CA VAL A 20 0.29 19.11 0.82
C VAL A 20 -0.21 18.91 -0.61
N ILE A 21 -0.44 20.01 -1.35
CA ILE A 21 -0.70 19.96 -2.79
C ILE A 21 0.65 19.87 -3.48
N THR A 22 0.84 18.85 -4.28
CA THR A 22 2.11 18.59 -4.97
C THR A 22 2.35 19.62 -6.10
N THR A 23 3.57 19.70 -6.56
CA THR A 23 3.92 20.57 -7.71
C THR A 23 3.18 20.12 -8.97
N ASP A 24 3.14 18.81 -9.22
CA ASP A 24 2.41 18.24 -10.35
C ASP A 24 0.89 18.37 -10.16
N GLY A 25 0.41 18.27 -8.92
CA GLY A 25 -1.00 18.49 -8.60
C GLY A 25 -1.48 19.91 -8.92
N LYS A 26 -0.66 20.92 -8.65
CA LYS A 26 -0.99 22.30 -9.05
C LYS A 26 -1.10 22.43 -10.56
N LYS A 27 -0.19 21.80 -11.31
CA LYS A 27 -0.26 21.76 -12.78
C LYS A 27 -1.51 21.05 -13.27
N SER A 28 -1.83 19.88 -12.70
CA SER A 28 -3.01 19.11 -13.05
C SER A 28 -4.32 19.91 -12.86
N ILE A 29 -4.43 20.66 -11.73
CA ILE A 29 -5.58 21.53 -11.49
C ILE A 29 -5.62 22.67 -12.52
N LEU A 30 -4.50 23.31 -12.84
CA LEU A 30 -4.45 24.38 -13.83
C LEU A 30 -4.79 23.86 -15.24
N GLN A 31 -4.30 22.69 -15.62
CA GLN A 31 -4.65 22.03 -16.87
C GLN A 31 -6.14 21.69 -16.98
N TYR A 32 -6.75 21.24 -15.88
CA TYR A 32 -8.18 21.04 -15.83
C TYR A 32 -8.96 22.34 -16.04
N LEU A 33 -8.57 23.42 -15.36
CA LEU A 33 -9.19 24.74 -15.54
C LEU A 33 -8.98 25.30 -16.97
N ALA A 34 -7.90 24.96 -17.61
CA ALA A 34 -7.61 25.31 -19.01
C ALA A 34 -8.33 24.39 -20.02
N GLY A 35 -9.03 23.35 -19.57
CA GLY A 35 -9.70 22.37 -20.44
C GLY A 35 -8.77 21.38 -21.14
N THR A 36 -7.52 21.26 -20.70
CA THR A 36 -6.52 20.36 -21.31
C THR A 36 -6.35 19.05 -20.56
N ASN A 37 -6.82 18.94 -19.31
CA ASN A 37 -6.87 17.70 -18.54
C ASN A 37 -8.34 17.35 -18.26
N PRO A 38 -8.77 16.11 -18.52
CA PRO A 38 -10.19 15.71 -18.34
C PRO A 38 -10.63 15.75 -16.87
N ASP A 39 -9.73 15.47 -15.92
CA ASP A 39 -10.09 15.40 -14.52
C ASP A 39 -8.85 15.47 -13.61
N TRP A 40 -8.80 16.46 -12.71
CA TRP A 40 -7.73 16.59 -11.71
C TRP A 40 -7.92 15.69 -10.48
N ALA A 41 -9.10 15.10 -10.28
CA ALA A 41 -9.46 14.29 -9.13
C ALA A 41 -10.31 13.10 -9.57
N SER A 42 -9.66 12.03 -10.01
CA SER A 42 -10.32 10.82 -10.50
C SER A 42 -10.44 9.75 -9.41
N HIS A 43 -9.37 9.53 -8.67
CA HIS A 43 -9.29 8.50 -7.64
C HIS A 43 -8.75 9.05 -6.35
N MET A 44 -9.31 8.57 -5.25
CA MET A 44 -8.75 8.72 -3.92
C MET A 44 -8.04 7.45 -3.53
N VAL A 45 -6.88 7.60 -2.87
CA VAL A 45 -6.02 6.48 -2.50
C VAL A 45 -5.65 6.56 -1.04
N ILE A 46 -5.51 5.41 -0.41
CA ILE A 46 -5.07 5.28 0.98
C ILE A 46 -3.85 4.40 1.07
N GLY A 47 -2.98 4.69 2.02
CA GLY A 47 -1.73 3.97 2.22
C GLY A 47 -1.35 3.83 3.69
N SER A 48 -0.28 3.10 3.94
CA SER A 48 0.09 2.63 5.28
C SER A 48 1.42 3.15 5.80
N ILE A 49 2.07 4.11 5.12
CA ILE A 49 3.35 4.68 5.55
C ILE A 49 3.16 6.14 5.98
N ASN A 50 3.82 6.54 7.08
CA ASN A 50 3.71 7.86 7.70
C ASN A 50 4.90 8.79 7.42
N THR A 51 5.57 8.62 6.29
CA THR A 51 6.62 9.55 5.85
C THR A 51 6.00 10.91 5.53
N ALA A 52 6.59 11.98 6.04
CA ALA A 52 6.07 13.33 5.87
C ALA A 52 5.77 13.67 4.40
N ALA A 53 4.62 14.31 4.15
CA ALA A 53 4.22 14.71 2.82
C ALA A 53 5.06 15.90 2.32
N THR A 54 5.42 15.87 1.04
CA THR A 54 6.19 16.93 0.37
C THR A 54 5.55 17.36 -0.94
N THR A 55 5.93 18.54 -1.43
CA THR A 55 5.43 19.04 -2.73
C THR A 55 6.00 18.27 -3.93
N SER A 56 7.04 17.46 -3.72
CA SER A 56 7.67 16.62 -4.76
C SER A 56 7.13 15.20 -4.81
N ASP A 57 6.19 14.84 -3.94
CA ASP A 57 5.62 13.50 -3.92
C ASP A 57 4.85 13.23 -5.22
N LYS A 58 5.14 12.10 -5.83
CA LYS A 58 4.50 11.65 -7.07
C LYS A 58 3.53 10.49 -6.85
N THR A 59 3.78 9.70 -5.80
CA THR A 59 2.99 8.52 -5.42
C THR A 59 2.86 8.45 -3.90
N LEU A 60 1.92 7.64 -3.40
CA LEU A 60 1.98 7.17 -2.01
C LEU A 60 3.18 6.24 -1.83
N TYR A 61 3.73 6.18 -0.62
CA TYR A 61 4.85 5.27 -0.33
C TYR A 61 4.42 3.80 -0.31
N TYR A 62 3.22 3.52 0.19
CA TYR A 62 2.65 2.17 0.12
C TYR A 62 1.13 2.24 0.01
N GLU A 63 0.63 2.21 -1.22
CA GLU A 63 -0.81 2.21 -1.50
C GLU A 63 -1.44 0.88 -1.06
N VAL A 64 -2.52 0.99 -0.26
CA VAL A 64 -3.30 -0.14 0.25
C VAL A 64 -4.54 -0.37 -0.58
N ALA A 65 -5.24 0.72 -0.90
CA ALA A 65 -6.46 0.65 -1.69
C ALA A 65 -6.69 1.96 -2.46
N ARG A 66 -7.42 1.83 -3.53
CA ARG A 66 -7.81 2.91 -4.43
C ARG A 66 -9.30 2.84 -4.69
N SER A 67 -9.97 3.99 -4.66
CA SER A 67 -11.40 4.09 -4.95
C SER A 67 -11.69 5.28 -5.87
N PRO A 68 -12.56 5.13 -6.87
CA PRO A 68 -12.96 6.23 -7.72
C PRO A 68 -13.66 7.32 -6.91
N ILE A 69 -13.47 8.57 -7.32
CA ILE A 69 -14.21 9.70 -6.78
C ILE A 69 -15.62 9.66 -7.37
N ASN A 70 -16.60 9.46 -6.51
CA ASN A 70 -18.00 9.26 -6.89
C ASN A 70 -18.87 10.52 -6.73
N LEU A 71 -18.36 11.57 -6.09
CA LEU A 71 -19.05 12.85 -5.94
C LEU A 71 -18.06 14.01 -6.09
N LYS A 72 -18.45 15.00 -6.89
CA LYS A 72 -17.82 16.31 -6.96
C LYS A 72 -18.90 17.36 -6.80
N SER A 73 -18.73 18.25 -5.85
CA SER A 73 -19.71 19.31 -5.57
C SER A 73 -19.01 20.60 -5.20
N PHE A 74 -19.70 21.69 -5.39
CA PHE A 74 -19.26 23.02 -4.99
C PHE A 74 -20.19 23.54 -3.90
N SER A 75 -19.60 24.08 -2.83
CA SER A 75 -20.37 24.74 -1.78
C SER A 75 -20.68 26.18 -2.20
N SER A 76 -21.96 26.53 -2.27
CA SER A 76 -22.39 27.91 -2.57
C SER A 76 -22.18 28.89 -1.41
N THR A 77 -21.97 28.36 -0.19
CA THR A 77 -21.80 29.17 1.03
C THR A 77 -20.33 29.34 1.42
N SER A 78 -19.45 28.55 0.86
CA SER A 78 -18.00 28.59 1.07
C SER A 78 -17.32 28.24 -0.25
N PRO A 79 -16.26 28.96 -0.68
CA PRO A 79 -15.61 28.69 -1.98
C PRO A 79 -14.79 27.40 -1.97
N ASN A 80 -15.40 26.32 -1.52
CA ASN A 80 -14.79 24.99 -1.44
C ASN A 80 -15.29 24.07 -2.54
N LEU A 81 -14.37 23.44 -3.22
CA LEU A 81 -14.68 22.28 -4.04
C LEU A 81 -14.57 21.03 -3.17
N ILE A 82 -15.62 20.22 -3.17
CA ILE A 82 -15.70 19.00 -2.37
C ILE A 82 -15.65 17.80 -3.31
N VAL A 83 -14.73 16.89 -3.07
CA VAL A 83 -14.69 15.58 -3.74
C VAL A 83 -14.78 14.47 -2.70
N LYS A 84 -15.48 13.39 -3.05
CA LYS A 84 -15.77 12.29 -2.13
C LYS A 84 -15.52 10.96 -2.78
N SER A 85 -15.00 10.03 -2.00
CA SER A 85 -14.84 8.63 -2.36
C SER A 85 -15.22 7.73 -1.20
N THR A 86 -15.61 6.48 -1.51
CA THR A 86 -15.99 5.47 -0.53
C THR A 86 -15.20 4.21 -0.76
N PHE A 87 -14.47 3.75 0.25
CA PHE A 87 -13.72 2.51 0.25
C PHE A 87 -14.57 1.38 0.82
N GLU A 88 -14.51 0.23 0.16
CA GLU A 88 -15.32 -0.95 0.46
C GLU A 88 -15.12 -1.48 1.90
N PRO A 89 -16.15 -2.14 2.47
CA PRO A 89 -16.11 -2.60 3.86
C PRO A 89 -15.23 -3.84 4.10
N TYR A 90 -14.76 -4.52 3.06
CA TYR A 90 -14.23 -5.88 3.14
C TYR A 90 -12.76 -6.00 3.54
N PHE A 91 -12.13 -4.94 4.01
CA PHE A 91 -10.77 -4.99 4.56
C PHE A 91 -10.63 -4.12 5.81
N ALA A 92 -9.62 -4.43 6.62
CA ALA A 92 -9.17 -3.59 7.73
C ALA A 92 -7.81 -2.98 7.39
N ALA A 93 -7.56 -1.75 7.85
CA ALA A 93 -6.25 -1.10 7.71
C ALA A 93 -6.09 0.03 8.72
N ASN A 94 -4.85 0.27 9.15
CA ASN A 94 -4.45 1.53 9.78
C ASN A 94 -3.90 2.45 8.69
N ILE A 95 -4.66 3.49 8.34
CA ILE A 95 -4.35 4.40 7.26
C ILE A 95 -3.45 5.51 7.80
N TYR A 96 -2.28 5.64 7.21
CA TYR A 96 -1.26 6.63 7.58
C TYR A 96 -1.04 7.68 6.51
N GLU A 97 -1.52 7.45 5.30
CA GLU A 97 -1.44 8.40 4.20
C GLU A 97 -2.68 8.33 3.32
N VAL A 98 -3.05 9.45 2.75
CA VAL A 98 -4.14 9.57 1.79
C VAL A 98 -3.72 10.50 0.67
N GLY A 99 -4.23 10.29 -0.54
CA GLY A 99 -3.95 11.14 -1.68
C GLY A 99 -5.04 11.13 -2.74
N ILE A 100 -4.89 12.02 -3.72
CA ILE A 100 -5.75 12.13 -4.89
C ILE A 100 -4.91 12.00 -6.14
N TYR A 101 -5.38 11.21 -7.09
CA TYR A 101 -4.82 11.11 -8.44
C TYR A 101 -5.76 11.70 -9.48
N PRO A 102 -5.22 12.33 -10.55
CA PRO A 102 -5.99 12.82 -11.68
C PRO A 102 -6.42 11.65 -12.57
N ALA A 103 -7.37 11.90 -13.49
CA ALA A 103 -7.55 11.02 -14.62
C ALA A 103 -6.44 11.30 -15.64
N SER A 104 -5.66 10.29 -15.99
CA SER A 104 -4.79 10.40 -17.15
C SER A 104 -5.56 10.19 -18.45
N ASN A 105 -5.07 10.77 -19.54
CA ASN A 105 -5.57 10.48 -20.90
C ASN A 105 -5.22 9.05 -21.34
N SER A 106 -4.40 8.33 -20.61
CA SER A 106 -4.12 6.92 -20.80
C SER A 106 -5.16 6.10 -20.04
N ALA A 107 -5.93 5.29 -20.75
CA ALA A 107 -6.96 4.41 -20.18
C ALA A 107 -6.42 3.41 -19.13
N THR A 108 -5.11 3.28 -19.02
CA THR A 108 -4.43 2.41 -18.06
C THR A 108 -4.18 3.09 -16.72
N PHE A 109 -4.23 4.42 -16.63
CA PHE A 109 -3.98 5.12 -15.39
C PHE A 109 -5.28 5.29 -14.60
N GLY A 110 -5.26 4.95 -13.34
CA GLY A 110 -6.47 4.87 -12.48
C GLY A 110 -7.00 3.44 -12.30
N VAL A 111 -6.59 2.51 -13.16
CA VAL A 111 -6.83 1.06 -13.02
C VAL A 111 -5.50 0.36 -12.71
N ARG A 112 -4.70 0.96 -11.82
CA ARG A 112 -3.49 0.32 -11.35
C ARG A 112 -3.86 -0.79 -10.38
N ASN A 113 -3.95 -1.99 -10.87
CA ASN A 113 -4.09 -3.18 -10.04
C ASN A 113 -2.71 -3.61 -9.55
N ASP A 114 -2.19 -2.91 -8.52
CA ASP A 114 -1.14 -3.48 -7.73
C ASP A 114 -1.64 -4.83 -7.21
N LEU A 115 -0.95 -5.90 -7.54
CA LEU A 115 -1.33 -7.24 -7.10
C LEU A 115 -0.87 -7.42 -5.66
N ILE A 116 -1.82 -7.44 -4.71
CA ILE A 116 -1.52 -7.92 -3.36
C ILE A 116 -1.36 -9.44 -3.44
N ILE A 117 -0.13 -9.90 -3.26
CA ILE A 117 0.20 -11.32 -3.26
C ILE A 117 -0.25 -11.97 -1.97
N ASN A 118 -0.02 -11.30 -0.83
CA ASN A 118 -0.40 -11.78 0.49
C ASN A 118 -0.49 -10.62 1.48
N ASP A 119 -1.57 -10.57 2.26
CA ASP A 119 -1.80 -9.61 3.34
C ASP A 119 -1.75 -10.29 4.73
N PHE A 120 -1.29 -11.52 4.80
CA PHE A 120 -1.19 -12.35 6.01
C PHE A 120 -2.50 -12.54 6.79
N SER A 121 -3.65 -12.17 6.24
CA SER A 121 -4.95 -12.32 6.91
C SER A 121 -5.37 -13.78 7.13
N LEU A 122 -4.89 -14.71 6.33
CA LEU A 122 -5.17 -16.14 6.45
C LEU A 122 -4.01 -16.88 7.13
N GLN A 123 -4.04 -16.95 8.46
CA GLN A 123 -3.00 -17.60 9.27
C GLN A 123 -2.77 -19.07 8.90
N SER A 124 -3.86 -19.82 8.66
CA SER A 124 -3.81 -21.25 8.33
C SER A 124 -3.14 -21.57 6.98
N ALA A 125 -2.94 -20.57 6.13
CA ALA A 125 -2.21 -20.73 4.87
C ALA A 125 -0.69 -20.85 5.07
N TRP A 126 -0.17 -20.44 6.22
CA TRP A 126 1.24 -20.43 6.53
C TRP A 126 1.64 -21.51 7.52
N THR A 127 2.73 -22.20 7.25
CA THR A 127 3.23 -23.31 8.08
C THR A 127 4.72 -23.18 8.36
N ASP A 128 5.16 -23.75 9.50
CA ASP A 128 6.56 -24.02 9.84
C ASP A 128 6.81 -25.52 9.63
N SER A 129 7.50 -25.88 8.58
CA SER A 129 7.77 -27.28 8.25
C SER A 129 6.50 -28.16 8.21
N GLY A 130 5.41 -27.63 7.65
CA GLY A 130 4.11 -28.31 7.56
C GLY A 130 3.24 -28.23 8.81
N SER A 131 3.71 -27.62 9.90
CA SER A 131 2.95 -27.43 11.15
C SER A 131 2.41 -26.00 11.25
N ALA A 132 1.29 -25.82 11.96
CA ALA A 132 0.72 -24.49 12.21
C ALA A 132 1.71 -23.60 12.96
N ILE A 133 1.82 -22.33 12.54
CA ILE A 133 2.64 -21.33 13.22
C ILE A 133 1.89 -20.83 14.45
N THR A 134 2.51 -20.94 15.62
CA THR A 134 1.94 -20.47 16.89
C THR A 134 2.81 -19.39 17.53
N GLY A 135 2.16 -18.40 18.17
CA GLY A 135 2.84 -17.34 18.94
C GLY A 135 3.60 -16.29 18.10
N GLN A 136 3.49 -16.33 16.77
CA GLN A 136 4.18 -15.40 15.88
C GLN A 136 3.24 -14.38 15.21
N TRP A 137 1.96 -14.52 15.40
CA TRP A 137 0.95 -13.64 14.83
C TRP A 137 0.67 -12.44 15.72
N THR A 138 0.58 -11.27 15.12
CA THR A 138 0.09 -10.05 15.77
C THR A 138 -1.27 -9.71 15.15
N GLU A 139 -2.30 -9.65 15.97
CA GLU A 139 -3.64 -9.30 15.54
C GLU A 139 -3.80 -7.79 15.36
N TYR A 140 -4.71 -7.40 14.47
CA TYR A 140 -5.07 -6.02 14.24
C TYR A 140 -5.68 -5.39 15.51
N LEU A 141 -5.14 -4.26 15.89
CA LEU A 141 -5.67 -3.40 16.93
C LEU A 141 -5.70 -1.96 16.40
N ALA A 142 -6.89 -1.39 16.36
CA ALA A 142 -7.09 -0.05 15.81
C ALA A 142 -6.15 0.99 16.44
N GLN A 143 -5.48 1.77 15.60
CA GLN A 143 -4.56 2.85 15.98
C GLN A 143 -3.33 2.44 16.81
N SER A 144 -3.07 1.15 16.98
CA SER A 144 -1.88 0.67 17.66
C SER A 144 -0.64 0.73 16.75
N PRO A 145 0.49 1.29 17.18
CA PRO A 145 1.70 1.39 16.36
C PRO A 145 2.35 0.03 16.05
N THR A 146 2.04 -1.01 16.84
CA THR A 146 2.57 -2.37 16.67
C THR A 146 1.63 -3.28 15.90
N SER A 147 0.40 -2.82 15.65
CA SER A 147 -0.63 -3.54 14.92
C SER A 147 -0.25 -3.71 13.44
N PRO A 148 -0.79 -4.72 12.76
CA PRO A 148 -0.79 -4.78 11.30
C PRO A 148 -1.25 -3.47 10.68
N ARG A 149 -0.63 -3.10 9.56
CA ARG A 149 -1.00 -1.92 8.77
C ARG A 149 -2.11 -2.26 7.79
N ILE A 150 -2.16 -3.53 7.34
CA ILE A 150 -3.09 -4.06 6.36
C ILE A 150 -3.63 -5.38 6.88
N GLY A 151 -4.92 -5.67 6.61
CA GLY A 151 -5.54 -6.93 6.99
C GLY A 151 -5.70 -7.12 8.50
N MET A 152 -5.87 -8.36 8.90
CA MET A 152 -6.17 -8.73 10.29
C MET A 152 -4.94 -9.17 11.07
N TYR A 153 -3.87 -9.58 10.42
CA TYR A 153 -2.69 -10.13 11.06
C TYR A 153 -1.40 -9.70 10.37
N SER A 154 -0.34 -9.60 11.14
CA SER A 154 1.04 -9.62 10.65
C SER A 154 1.81 -10.78 11.25
N LEU A 155 2.82 -11.27 10.53
CA LEU A 155 3.60 -12.44 10.89
C LEU A 155 5.01 -12.04 11.32
N THR A 156 5.45 -12.47 12.49
CA THR A 156 6.86 -12.39 12.90
C THR A 156 7.59 -13.64 12.43
N VAL A 157 8.63 -13.49 11.64
CA VAL A 157 9.53 -14.57 11.21
C VAL A 157 10.80 -14.52 12.06
N PRO A 158 10.97 -15.45 13.02
CA PRO A 158 12.15 -15.45 13.89
C PRO A 158 13.43 -15.81 13.14
N SER A 159 14.57 -15.62 13.81
CA SER A 159 15.88 -15.98 13.31
C SER A 159 15.96 -17.42 12.82
N ASN A 160 16.55 -17.60 11.64
CA ASN A 160 16.83 -18.91 11.04
C ASN A 160 15.58 -19.78 10.84
N LYS A 161 14.47 -19.13 10.46
CA LYS A 161 13.20 -19.81 10.15
C LYS A 161 12.80 -19.64 8.70
N THR A 162 12.13 -20.66 8.19
CA THR A 162 11.44 -20.64 6.90
C THR A 162 9.96 -20.92 7.15
N TYR A 163 9.10 -20.02 6.69
CA TYR A 163 7.65 -20.21 6.70
C TYR A 163 7.15 -20.34 5.28
N THR A 164 6.25 -21.29 5.06
CA THR A 164 5.75 -21.67 3.75
C THR A 164 4.26 -21.43 3.64
N ASN A 165 3.83 -20.79 2.55
CA ASN A 165 2.44 -20.73 2.11
C ASN A 165 2.28 -21.53 0.83
N SER A 166 1.53 -22.64 0.91
CA SER A 166 1.21 -23.52 -0.22
C SER A 166 -0.23 -23.34 -0.73
N SER A 167 -0.96 -22.35 -0.21
CA SER A 167 -2.35 -22.07 -0.57
C SER A 167 -2.48 -20.86 -1.50
N THR A 168 -1.40 -20.48 -2.16
CA THR A 168 -1.38 -19.35 -3.08
C THR A 168 -1.49 -19.82 -4.53
N TYR A 169 -2.07 -18.99 -5.39
CA TYR A 169 -2.06 -19.21 -6.83
C TYR A 169 -2.09 -17.88 -7.58
N PHE A 170 -1.03 -17.57 -8.31
CA PHE A 170 -0.95 -16.37 -9.15
C PHE A 170 0.09 -16.53 -10.26
N ASP A 171 0.07 -15.59 -11.21
CA ASP A 171 0.96 -15.59 -12.38
C ASP A 171 1.58 -14.20 -12.54
N LEU A 172 2.90 -14.13 -12.67
CA LEU A 172 3.66 -12.90 -12.81
C LEU A 172 4.11 -12.58 -14.25
N ARG A 173 3.71 -13.36 -15.25
CA ARG A 173 4.15 -13.18 -16.65
C ARG A 173 3.64 -11.89 -17.31
N SER A 174 2.62 -11.23 -16.74
CA SER A 174 2.13 -9.94 -17.21
C SER A 174 2.96 -8.75 -16.69
N TYR A 175 3.88 -8.99 -15.77
CA TYR A 175 4.77 -7.99 -15.19
C TYR A 175 6.12 -7.97 -15.92
N THR A 176 6.96 -7.00 -15.59
CA THR A 176 8.26 -6.76 -16.22
C THR A 176 9.36 -6.63 -15.17
N THR A 177 10.62 -6.61 -15.61
CA THR A 177 11.77 -6.45 -14.70
C THR A 177 11.93 -5.05 -14.12
N VAL A 178 11.12 -4.07 -14.54
CA VAL A 178 11.06 -2.75 -13.90
C VAL A 178 10.03 -2.70 -12.77
N ASP A 179 9.11 -3.67 -12.72
CA ASP A 179 8.17 -3.81 -11.62
C ASP A 179 8.87 -4.38 -10.38
N THR A 180 8.35 -4.11 -9.20
CA THR A 180 8.99 -4.53 -7.94
C THR A 180 8.08 -5.42 -7.11
N LEU A 181 8.70 -6.33 -6.34
CA LEU A 181 8.07 -6.93 -5.18
C LEU A 181 8.32 -6.02 -3.98
N ASP A 182 7.25 -5.44 -3.46
CA ASP A 182 7.27 -4.58 -2.29
C ASP A 182 6.82 -5.36 -1.05
N LEU A 183 7.67 -5.34 -0.03
CA LEU A 183 7.38 -5.91 1.29
C LEU A 183 7.07 -4.79 2.27
N LEU A 184 5.93 -4.87 2.95
CA LEU A 184 5.63 -4.03 4.11
C LEU A 184 6.16 -4.72 5.36
N LEU A 185 7.25 -4.19 5.90
CA LEU A 185 7.97 -4.75 7.04
C LEU A 185 7.80 -3.87 8.28
N GLY A 186 7.50 -4.49 9.41
CA GLY A 186 7.49 -3.88 10.73
C GLY A 186 8.88 -3.87 11.37
N PRO A 187 8.96 -3.89 12.70
CA PRO A 187 10.24 -3.93 13.39
C PRO A 187 11.13 -5.08 12.91
N ILE A 188 12.38 -4.74 12.67
CA ILE A 188 13.46 -5.67 12.28
C ILE A 188 14.51 -5.66 13.38
N THR A 189 14.85 -6.83 13.88
CA THR A 189 15.98 -6.97 14.82
C THR A 189 17.06 -7.85 14.20
N THR A 190 18.32 -7.44 14.35
CA THR A 190 19.48 -8.16 13.84
C THR A 190 20.56 -8.25 14.93
N THR A 191 21.37 -9.31 14.87
CA THR A 191 22.57 -9.43 15.73
C THR A 191 23.79 -8.74 15.09
N SER A 192 23.74 -8.49 13.78
CA SER A 192 24.71 -7.71 13.01
C SER A 192 24.07 -7.29 11.69
N ASP A 193 24.41 -6.11 11.18
CA ASP A 193 23.85 -5.55 9.95
C ASP A 193 24.81 -5.64 8.76
N PRO A 194 24.29 -5.81 7.55
CA PRO A 194 22.94 -6.27 7.20
C PRO A 194 22.80 -7.79 7.24
N LYS A 195 21.53 -8.27 7.22
CA LYS A 195 21.18 -9.71 7.12
C LYS A 195 20.22 -9.97 5.98
N ASN A 196 20.26 -11.18 5.44
CA ASN A 196 19.40 -11.57 4.32
C ASN A 196 18.02 -12.05 4.80
N PHE A 197 16.99 -11.52 4.12
CA PHE A 197 15.62 -12.01 4.14
C PHE A 197 15.26 -12.46 2.72
N THR A 198 14.87 -13.72 2.56
CA THR A 198 14.62 -14.32 1.24
C THR A 198 13.14 -14.57 1.05
N VAL A 199 12.61 -14.16 -0.10
CA VAL A 199 11.29 -14.56 -0.60
C VAL A 199 11.51 -15.47 -1.81
N LYS A 200 11.06 -16.72 -1.73
CA LYS A 200 11.16 -17.70 -2.80
C LYS A 200 9.77 -18.04 -3.32
N PHE A 201 9.62 -18.02 -4.62
CA PHE A 201 8.43 -18.46 -5.33
C PHE A 201 8.70 -19.82 -5.98
N THR A 202 7.76 -20.74 -5.85
CA THR A 202 7.83 -22.05 -6.47
C THR A 202 6.56 -22.29 -7.27
N ASN A 203 6.68 -22.78 -8.50
CA ASN A 203 5.56 -23.13 -9.36
C ASN A 203 5.07 -24.57 -9.11
N SER A 204 3.96 -24.94 -9.73
CA SER A 204 3.38 -26.28 -9.61
C SER A 204 4.25 -27.40 -10.20
N ALA A 205 5.26 -27.08 -11.02
CA ALA A 205 6.22 -28.04 -11.57
C ALA A 205 7.45 -28.23 -10.66
N GLY A 206 7.60 -27.41 -9.61
CA GLY A 206 8.73 -27.45 -8.69
C GLY A 206 9.90 -26.51 -9.08
N ASP A 207 9.78 -25.76 -10.19
CA ASP A 207 10.77 -24.74 -10.53
C ASP A 207 10.63 -23.57 -9.56
N TYR A 208 11.73 -22.91 -9.22
CA TYR A 208 11.73 -21.81 -8.26
C TYR A 208 12.67 -20.68 -8.63
N ALA A 209 12.37 -19.50 -8.10
CA ALA A 209 13.24 -18.33 -8.12
C ALA A 209 13.08 -17.52 -6.83
N SER A 210 14.07 -16.71 -6.47
CA SER A 210 14.10 -16.01 -5.19
C SER A 210 14.53 -14.56 -5.33
N LEU A 211 13.98 -13.70 -4.44
CA LEU A 211 14.48 -12.35 -4.16
C LEU A 211 15.12 -12.34 -2.78
N VAL A 212 16.28 -11.71 -2.67
CA VAL A 212 17.04 -11.61 -1.42
C VAL A 212 17.15 -10.14 -1.02
N TYR A 213 16.46 -9.80 0.06
CA TYR A 213 16.47 -8.47 0.65
C TYR A 213 17.60 -8.36 1.68
N SER A 214 18.42 -7.33 1.58
CA SER A 214 19.41 -6.98 2.60
C SER A 214 18.78 -6.06 3.63
N LEU A 215 18.61 -6.54 4.87
CA LEU A 215 17.88 -5.87 5.93
C LEU A 215 18.80 -5.48 7.09
N SER A 216 18.63 -4.25 7.58
CA SER A 216 19.25 -3.74 8.81
C SER A 216 18.22 -3.52 9.90
N ALA A 217 18.64 -3.45 11.16
CA ALA A 217 17.75 -3.20 12.29
C ALA A 217 16.93 -1.92 12.07
N ASN A 218 15.64 -2.00 12.37
CA ASN A 218 14.72 -0.88 12.26
C ASN A 218 13.53 -1.09 13.20
N VAL A 219 13.13 -0.06 13.93
CA VAL A 219 11.99 -0.12 14.85
C VAL A 219 10.67 0.31 14.21
N ASN A 220 10.73 0.94 13.03
CA ASN A 220 9.57 1.48 12.35
C ASN A 220 9.08 0.55 11.22
N TRP A 221 7.82 0.73 10.85
CA TRP A 221 7.29 0.16 9.62
C TRP A 221 7.95 0.81 8.40
N GLN A 222 8.31 0.00 7.42
CA GLN A 222 9.00 0.43 6.21
C GLN A 222 8.61 -0.44 5.02
N VAL A 223 8.79 0.11 3.83
CA VAL A 223 8.70 -0.65 2.58
C VAL A 223 10.09 -1.02 2.11
N LYS A 224 10.26 -2.25 1.69
CA LYS A 224 11.44 -2.74 0.97
C LYS A 224 11.03 -3.27 -0.38
N SER A 225 11.62 -2.71 -1.42
CA SER A 225 11.32 -3.02 -2.81
C SER A 225 12.52 -3.65 -3.50
N LEU A 226 12.30 -4.70 -4.26
CA LEU A 226 13.27 -5.26 -5.19
C LEU A 226 12.62 -5.48 -6.55
N ALA A 227 13.33 -5.14 -7.62
CA ALA A 227 12.90 -5.41 -8.98
C ALA A 227 12.69 -6.91 -9.21
N LEU A 228 11.64 -7.26 -9.96
CA LEU A 228 11.42 -8.62 -10.38
C LEU A 228 12.54 -9.07 -11.31
N THR A 229 12.95 -10.33 -11.16
CA THR A 229 13.95 -10.91 -12.06
C THR A 229 13.27 -11.66 -13.20
N SER A 230 13.97 -11.84 -14.33
CA SER A 230 13.49 -12.67 -15.44
C SER A 230 13.17 -14.10 -15.00
N ASP A 231 13.92 -14.64 -14.03
CA ASP A 231 13.68 -15.99 -13.52
C ASP A 231 12.32 -16.09 -12.80
N ILE A 232 11.95 -15.06 -12.01
CA ILE A 232 10.63 -14.99 -11.36
C ILE A 232 9.52 -14.82 -12.39
N LEU A 233 9.71 -13.94 -13.38
CA LEU A 233 8.74 -13.67 -14.43
C LEU A 233 8.50 -14.90 -15.35
N ASN A 234 9.49 -15.79 -15.46
CA ASN A 234 9.36 -17.04 -16.21
C ASN A 234 8.62 -18.15 -15.47
N LEU A 235 8.41 -18.00 -14.14
CA LEU A 235 7.61 -18.96 -13.38
C LEU A 235 6.15 -18.86 -13.78
N LYS A 236 5.58 -20.00 -14.19
CA LYS A 236 4.15 -20.14 -14.51
C LYS A 236 3.43 -20.71 -13.29
N SER A 237 2.24 -20.19 -12.99
CA SER A 237 1.39 -20.81 -11.96
C SER A 237 2.10 -20.98 -10.63
N ILE A 238 2.53 -19.87 -10.02
CA ILE A 238 3.15 -19.89 -8.69
C ILE A 238 2.14 -20.47 -7.70
N SER A 239 2.54 -21.51 -7.00
CA SER A 239 1.70 -22.27 -6.07
C SER A 239 2.24 -22.30 -4.64
N GLN A 240 3.46 -21.79 -4.43
CA GLN A 240 4.07 -21.73 -3.11
C GLN A 240 4.92 -20.48 -2.95
N ILE A 241 4.88 -19.91 -1.75
CA ILE A 241 5.78 -18.84 -1.30
C ILE A 241 6.50 -19.33 -0.05
N ASP A 242 7.83 -19.26 -0.05
CA ASP A 242 8.64 -19.43 1.16
C ASP A 242 9.25 -18.09 1.57
N ILE A 243 9.18 -17.75 2.85
CA ILE A 243 9.88 -16.62 3.44
C ILE A 243 10.91 -17.12 4.45
N THR A 244 12.14 -16.66 4.31
CA THR A 244 13.27 -17.19 5.12
C THR A 244 14.08 -16.05 5.71
N THR A 245 14.37 -16.13 7.01
CA THR A 245 15.29 -15.24 7.72
C THR A 245 16.66 -15.91 7.88
N ALA A 246 17.72 -15.12 7.68
CA ALA A 246 19.06 -15.57 8.05
C ALA A 246 19.22 -15.68 9.57
N SER A 247 20.27 -16.39 10.02
CA SER A 247 20.63 -16.46 11.44
C SER A 247 20.89 -15.06 12.01
N GLY A 248 20.28 -14.77 13.15
CA GLY A 248 20.37 -13.48 13.82
C GLY A 248 19.47 -12.38 13.25
N LEU A 249 18.52 -12.71 12.37
CA LEU A 249 17.52 -11.80 11.83
C LEU A 249 16.11 -12.20 12.28
N THR A 250 15.37 -11.28 12.87
CA THR A 250 13.93 -11.41 13.10
C THR A 250 13.21 -10.29 12.40
N VAL A 251 12.16 -10.60 11.63
CA VAL A 251 11.41 -9.66 10.80
C VAL A 251 9.91 -9.82 11.08
N LYS A 252 9.22 -8.70 11.26
CA LYS A 252 7.75 -8.67 11.18
C LYS A 252 7.35 -8.29 9.75
N ILE A 253 6.49 -9.09 9.13
CA ILE A 253 5.95 -8.84 7.78
C ILE A 253 4.43 -8.75 7.82
N ASP A 254 3.89 -7.80 7.06
CA ASP A 254 2.46 -7.49 7.05
C ASP A 254 1.83 -7.71 5.67
N ALA A 255 2.53 -7.31 4.62
CA ALA A 255 2.01 -7.50 3.27
C ALA A 255 3.13 -7.67 2.25
N MET A 256 2.78 -8.35 1.16
CA MET A 256 3.57 -8.48 -0.06
C MET A 256 2.70 -8.08 -1.25
N LYS A 257 3.18 -7.18 -2.09
CA LYS A 257 2.50 -6.79 -3.33
C LYS A 257 3.47 -6.60 -4.49
N ILE A 258 2.98 -6.78 -5.71
CA ILE A 258 3.68 -6.32 -6.90
C ILE A 258 3.31 -4.86 -7.11
N ASN A 259 4.31 -4.01 -7.17
CA ASN A 259 4.17 -2.60 -7.50
C ASN A 259 4.61 -2.40 -8.95
N ILE A 260 3.68 -1.94 -9.78
CA ILE A 260 3.93 -1.70 -11.20
C ILE A 260 4.68 -0.38 -11.34
N ALA A 261 5.85 -0.42 -11.99
CA ALA A 261 6.60 0.77 -12.36
C ALA A 261 5.92 1.47 -13.54
N ALA A 262 4.84 2.20 -13.27
CA ALA A 262 4.28 3.10 -14.28
C ALA A 262 5.20 4.32 -14.42
N GLU A 263 5.42 4.77 -15.65
CA GLU A 263 5.96 6.12 -15.85
C GLU A 263 5.04 7.12 -15.17
N VAL A 264 5.55 7.79 -14.15
CA VAL A 264 4.84 8.83 -13.42
C VAL A 264 5.25 10.16 -14.00
N ASP A 265 4.38 10.71 -14.84
CA ASP A 265 4.52 12.04 -15.41
C ASP A 265 3.59 13.06 -14.71
N GLU A 266 3.60 14.28 -15.17
CA GLU A 266 2.78 15.36 -14.60
C GLU A 266 1.26 15.16 -14.79
N THR A 267 0.83 14.26 -15.69
CA THR A 267 -0.59 14.00 -15.97
C THR A 267 -1.17 12.90 -15.10
N ASN A 268 -0.31 12.12 -14.46
CA ASN A 268 -0.70 10.96 -13.65
C ASN A 268 -0.07 10.95 -12.25
N SER A 269 0.67 11.99 -11.89
CA SER A 269 1.24 12.17 -10.56
C SER A 269 0.20 12.50 -9.52
N LEU A 270 0.55 12.22 -8.28
CA LEU A 270 -0.24 12.53 -7.10
C LEU A 270 -0.56 14.03 -7.02
N VAL A 271 -1.84 14.38 -6.97
CA VAL A 271 -2.31 15.77 -6.88
C VAL A 271 -2.12 16.33 -5.48
N SER A 272 -2.47 15.54 -4.47
CA SER A 272 -2.30 15.93 -3.09
C SER A 272 -2.00 14.72 -2.22
N ARG A 273 -1.28 14.96 -1.12
CA ARG A 273 -0.98 13.95 -0.11
C ARG A 273 -1.15 14.51 1.29
N SER A 274 -1.68 13.69 2.18
CA SER A 274 -1.85 14.02 3.60
C SER A 274 -1.40 12.85 4.48
N ILE A 275 -0.89 13.21 5.65
CA ILE A 275 -0.52 12.28 6.71
C ILE A 275 -1.37 12.64 7.92
N PRO A 276 -2.38 11.83 8.27
CA PRO A 276 -3.14 12.02 9.50
C PRO A 276 -2.22 12.00 10.73
N THR A 277 -2.40 12.94 11.65
CA THR A 277 -1.62 12.99 12.90
C THR A 277 -1.78 11.72 13.73
N THR A 278 -3.00 11.16 13.72
CA THR A 278 -3.32 9.85 14.28
C THR A 278 -3.79 8.96 13.14
N PRO A 279 -3.32 7.70 13.07
CA PRO A 279 -3.77 6.79 12.01
C PRO A 279 -5.28 6.65 12.01
N ILE A 280 -5.87 6.64 10.82
CA ILE A 280 -7.30 6.42 10.66
C ILE A 280 -7.55 4.91 10.63
N ALA A 281 -8.25 4.41 11.64
CA ALA A 281 -8.62 3.00 11.71
C ALA A 281 -9.79 2.71 10.77
N LYS A 282 -9.52 2.01 9.67
CA LYS A 282 -10.55 1.41 8.83
C LYS A 282 -10.85 0.01 9.37
N ILE A 283 -12.06 -0.17 9.91
CA ILE A 283 -12.48 -1.47 10.45
C ILE A 283 -13.15 -2.32 9.37
N TYR A 284 -13.00 -3.65 9.51
CA TYR A 284 -13.70 -4.61 8.67
C TYR A 284 -15.23 -4.50 8.88
N GLY A 285 -16.01 -4.63 7.82
CA GLY A 285 -17.46 -4.56 7.87
C GLY A 285 -18.07 -3.15 7.80
N ALA A 286 -17.24 -2.09 7.87
CA ALA A 286 -17.70 -0.70 7.72
C ALA A 286 -17.02 -0.02 6.53
N PRO A 287 -17.77 0.60 5.61
CA PRO A 287 -17.18 1.43 4.56
C PRO A 287 -16.47 2.64 5.17
N LEU A 288 -15.36 3.06 4.56
CA LEU A 288 -14.70 4.32 4.89
C LEU A 288 -15.03 5.33 3.79
N GLU A 289 -15.65 6.41 4.19
CA GLU A 289 -15.91 7.55 3.35
C GLU A 289 -14.83 8.62 3.61
N ILE A 290 -14.24 9.15 2.55
CA ILE A 290 -13.27 10.25 2.63
C ILE A 290 -13.78 11.40 1.78
N GLU A 291 -13.92 12.56 2.40
CA GLU A 291 -14.22 13.83 1.74
C GLU A 291 -12.98 14.69 1.71
N TYR A 292 -12.70 15.30 0.58
CA TYR A 292 -11.63 16.27 0.43
C TYR A 292 -12.21 17.64 0.08
N TYR A 293 -11.87 18.60 0.86
CA TYR A 293 -12.27 20.01 0.70
C TYR A 293 -11.08 20.80 0.17
N LEU A 294 -11.18 21.29 -1.06
CA LEU A 294 -10.19 22.19 -1.64
C LEU A 294 -10.64 23.63 -1.53
N ASP A 295 -9.89 24.42 -0.77
CA ASP A 295 -10.03 25.87 -0.65
C ASP A 295 -9.09 26.55 -1.64
N LEU A 296 -9.64 27.39 -2.51
CA LEU A 296 -8.89 28.13 -3.54
C LEU A 296 -8.35 29.47 -3.05
N GLN A 297 -8.58 29.83 -1.77
CA GLN A 297 -8.04 31.05 -1.17
C GLN A 297 -6.53 31.01 -0.93
#